data_f9749b02175d559068a0284fffbb3252
#
_entry.id   f9749b02175d559068a0284fffbb3252
#
_cell.length_a   1.000
_cell.length_b   1.000
_cell.length_c   1.000
_cell.angle_alpha   90.00
_cell.angle_beta   90.00
_cell.angle_gamma   90.00
#
_symmetry.space_group_name_H-M   'P 1'
#
loop_
_entity.id
_entity.type
_entity.pdbx_description
1 polymer ?
#
loop_
_entity_poly.entity_id
_entity_poly.type
_entity_poly.pdbx_seq_one_letter_code
_entity_poly.pdbx_strand_id
1 'polypeptide(L)'
;PVGLGSDISGGPVSSVWETARLALVAARLRASGTDPDLAPEARSHHPGDRVDAVTAFWLATAGGADALGLDVGRFRPGQRLDAILVVPGDDTSAIAPWPGEDEAPARRLERLVHGTSRADIADVFVDGRRVSGARR
;
A
#
# COMPACT_ATOMS: atom_id res chain seq x y z
N PRO A 1 -17.74 2.61 4.51
CA PRO A 1 -16.31 2.26 4.55
C PRO A 1 -15.91 1.44 3.33
N VAL A 2 -14.66 1.58 2.87
CA VAL A 2 -14.08 0.88 1.72
C VAL A 2 -12.69 0.40 2.10
N GLY A 3 -12.30 -0.79 1.61
CA GLY A 3 -10.97 -1.34 1.74
C GLY A 3 -10.46 -1.93 0.43
N LEU A 4 -9.16 -2.19 0.35
CA LEU A 4 -8.55 -2.92 -0.76
C LEU A 4 -8.53 -4.41 -0.47
N GLY A 5 -8.83 -5.22 -1.50
CA GLY A 5 -8.68 -6.66 -1.50
C GLY A 5 -7.99 -7.13 -2.78
N SER A 6 -7.27 -8.23 -2.70
CA SER A 6 -6.54 -8.77 -3.87
C SER A 6 -7.44 -9.51 -4.85
N ASP A 7 -8.60 -9.97 -4.38
CA ASP A 7 -9.48 -10.87 -5.16
C ASP A 7 -8.67 -12.00 -5.84
N ILE A 8 -7.79 -12.64 -5.06
CA ILE A 8 -6.88 -13.67 -5.57
C ILE A 8 -7.65 -14.72 -6.36
N SER A 9 -7.16 -15.06 -7.53
CA SER A 9 -7.71 -15.86 -8.61
C SER A 9 -8.64 -15.10 -9.57
N GLY A 10 -9.40 -14.09 -9.16
CA GLY A 10 -10.09 -13.14 -10.03
C GLY A 10 -9.23 -11.89 -10.28
N GLY A 11 -8.54 -11.43 -9.24
CA GLY A 11 -7.60 -10.32 -9.34
C GLY A 11 -6.23 -10.73 -9.89
N PRO A 12 -5.45 -9.78 -10.42
CA PRO A 12 -4.18 -10.07 -11.09
C PRO A 12 -3.02 -10.32 -10.12
N VAL A 13 -3.18 -10.06 -8.82
CA VAL A 13 -2.11 -10.12 -7.82
C VAL A 13 -2.59 -10.70 -6.50
N SER A 14 -1.69 -11.34 -5.75
CA SER A 14 -2.00 -11.94 -4.44
C SER A 14 -1.66 -11.04 -3.25
N SER A 15 -0.94 -9.95 -3.49
CA SER A 15 -0.44 -9.05 -2.45
C SER A 15 -1.27 -7.78 -2.36
N VAL A 16 -1.68 -7.39 -1.15
CA VAL A 16 -2.37 -6.11 -0.91
C VAL A 16 -1.45 -4.92 -1.21
N TRP A 17 -0.13 -5.04 -1.07
CA TRP A 17 0.83 -4.02 -1.54
C TRP A 17 0.72 -3.78 -3.05
N GLU A 18 0.66 -4.86 -3.83
CA GLU A 18 0.50 -4.77 -5.28
C GLU A 18 -0.87 -4.22 -5.65
N THR A 19 -1.92 -4.61 -4.92
CA THR A 19 -3.26 -4.03 -5.08
C THR A 19 -3.27 -2.52 -4.82
N ALA A 20 -2.56 -2.05 -3.79
CA ALA A 20 -2.42 -0.62 -3.51
C ALA A 20 -1.73 0.13 -4.67
N ARG A 21 -0.66 -0.45 -5.26
CA ARG A 21 0.00 0.10 -6.46
C ARG A 21 -0.93 0.16 -7.66
N LEU A 22 -1.68 -0.91 -7.90
CA LEU A 22 -2.68 -0.94 -8.98
C LEU A 22 -3.77 0.10 -8.78
N ALA A 23 -4.22 0.34 -7.56
CA ALA A 23 -5.17 1.41 -7.23
C ALA A 23 -4.62 2.80 -7.57
N LEU A 24 -3.33 3.05 -7.28
CA LEU A 24 -2.64 4.29 -7.65
C LEU A 24 -2.57 4.47 -9.18
N VAL A 25 -2.22 3.41 -9.90
CA VAL A 25 -2.16 3.42 -11.38
C VAL A 25 -3.54 3.65 -11.98
N ALA A 26 -4.54 2.90 -11.51
CA ALA A 26 -5.92 3.04 -12.00
C ALA A 26 -6.48 4.44 -11.76
N ALA A 27 -6.24 5.02 -10.57
CA ALA A 27 -6.65 6.39 -10.26
C ALA A 27 -5.96 7.43 -11.17
N ARG A 28 -4.67 7.24 -11.48
CA ARG A 28 -3.94 8.12 -12.42
C ARG A 28 -4.49 8.00 -13.84
N LEU A 29 -4.77 6.78 -14.31
CA LEU A 29 -5.37 6.56 -15.64
C LEU A 29 -6.75 7.22 -15.74
N ARG A 30 -7.60 7.06 -14.72
CA ARG A 30 -8.90 7.72 -14.68
C ARG A 30 -8.78 9.25 -14.67
N ALA A 31 -7.87 9.79 -13.86
CA ALA A 31 -7.66 11.23 -13.76
C ALA A 31 -7.06 11.85 -15.01
N SER A 32 -6.20 11.12 -15.72
CA SER A 32 -5.52 11.61 -16.93
C SER A 32 -6.25 11.29 -18.23
N GLY A 33 -7.12 10.26 -18.20
CA GLY A 33 -7.71 9.69 -19.40
C GLY A 33 -6.70 8.92 -20.25
N THR A 34 -7.19 8.10 -21.16
CA THR A 34 -6.37 7.19 -21.98
C THR A 34 -6.58 7.32 -23.47
N ASP A 35 -7.49 8.17 -23.92
CA ASP A 35 -7.76 8.36 -25.34
C ASP A 35 -6.65 9.19 -26.00
N PRO A 36 -5.82 8.60 -26.90
CA PRO A 36 -4.72 9.28 -27.53
C PRO A 36 -5.16 10.33 -28.58
N ASP A 37 -6.38 10.22 -29.10
CA ASP A 37 -6.92 11.10 -30.13
C ASP A 37 -7.47 12.42 -29.56
N LEU A 38 -7.61 12.49 -28.24
CA LEU A 38 -8.04 13.69 -27.54
C LEU A 38 -6.85 14.48 -26.99
N ALA A 39 -6.97 15.80 -26.95
CA ALA A 39 -6.04 16.65 -26.20
C ALA A 39 -6.05 16.27 -24.70
N PRO A 40 -4.92 16.38 -23.97
CA PRO A 40 -4.81 15.97 -22.57
C PRO A 40 -5.93 16.52 -21.67
N GLU A 41 -6.33 17.76 -21.89
CA GLU A 41 -7.38 18.46 -21.13
C GLU A 41 -8.77 17.87 -21.38
N ALA A 42 -8.98 17.28 -22.58
CA ALA A 42 -10.25 16.67 -22.97
C ALA A 42 -10.33 15.18 -22.59
N ARG A 43 -9.19 14.52 -22.29
CA ARG A 43 -9.16 13.09 -21.94
C ARG A 43 -9.74 12.77 -20.59
N SER A 44 -9.56 13.68 -19.62
CA SER A 44 -9.96 13.44 -18.23
C SER A 44 -11.42 13.79 -18.03
N HIS A 45 -12.22 12.82 -17.65
CA HIS A 45 -13.59 13.00 -17.20
C HIS A 45 -13.72 13.01 -15.66
N HIS A 46 -12.62 12.73 -14.95
CA HIS A 46 -12.62 12.56 -13.49
C HIS A 46 -11.35 13.16 -12.84
N PRO A 47 -11.11 14.47 -12.97
CA PRO A 47 -9.87 15.08 -12.48
C PRO A 47 -9.70 15.00 -10.95
N GLY A 48 -10.79 14.72 -10.20
CA GLY A 48 -10.77 14.55 -8.74
C GLY A 48 -10.50 13.13 -8.26
N ASP A 49 -10.45 12.13 -9.15
CA ASP A 49 -10.33 10.70 -8.79
C ASP A 49 -8.87 10.27 -8.49
N ARG A 50 -8.06 11.19 -8.00
CA ARG A 50 -6.67 10.87 -7.62
C ARG A 50 -6.64 10.22 -6.25
N VAL A 51 -5.94 9.08 -6.18
CA VAL A 51 -5.57 8.39 -4.93
C VAL A 51 -4.08 8.58 -4.73
N ASP A 52 -3.67 9.03 -3.56
CA ASP A 52 -2.27 9.12 -3.16
C ASP A 52 -1.82 7.89 -2.37
N ALA A 53 -0.53 7.78 -2.06
CA ALA A 53 0.03 6.66 -1.32
C ALA A 53 -0.53 6.54 0.10
N VAL A 54 -0.87 7.66 0.74
CA VAL A 54 -1.47 7.69 2.09
C VAL A 54 -2.86 7.07 2.05
N THR A 55 -3.67 7.49 1.08
CA THR A 55 -5.03 6.96 0.87
C THR A 55 -4.98 5.46 0.51
N ALA A 56 -4.11 5.06 -0.42
CA ALA A 56 -3.95 3.66 -0.79
C ALA A 56 -3.52 2.79 0.40
N PHE A 57 -2.58 3.27 1.22
CA PHE A 57 -2.15 2.60 2.43
C PHE A 57 -3.27 2.51 3.47
N TRP A 58 -4.03 3.59 3.67
CA TRP A 58 -5.18 3.58 4.56
C TRP A 58 -6.25 2.57 4.11
N LEU A 59 -6.58 2.51 2.83
CA LEU A 59 -7.54 1.53 2.27
C LEU A 59 -7.04 0.09 2.45
N ALA A 60 -5.72 -0.13 2.40
CA ALA A 60 -5.09 -1.44 2.58
C ALA A 60 -4.98 -1.87 4.05
N THR A 61 -5.22 -0.97 5.01
CA THR A 61 -5.06 -1.21 6.44
C THR A 61 -6.33 -0.83 7.22
N ALA A 62 -6.37 0.37 7.74
CA ALA A 62 -7.46 0.86 8.58
C ALA A 62 -8.82 0.88 7.86
N GLY A 63 -8.86 1.29 6.59
CA GLY A 63 -10.07 1.31 5.77
C GLY A 63 -10.62 -0.10 5.52
N GLY A 64 -9.73 -1.07 5.27
CA GLY A 64 -10.09 -2.48 5.16
C GLY A 64 -10.68 -3.03 6.46
N ALA A 65 -10.05 -2.72 7.59
CA ALA A 65 -10.55 -3.12 8.91
C ALA A 65 -11.95 -2.53 9.19
N ASP A 66 -12.13 -1.22 8.92
CA ASP A 66 -13.42 -0.55 9.08
C ASP A 66 -14.52 -1.17 8.18
N ALA A 67 -14.16 -1.51 6.94
CA ALA A 67 -15.09 -2.13 5.99
C ALA A 67 -15.55 -3.52 6.44
N LEU A 68 -14.70 -4.25 7.15
CA LEU A 68 -14.99 -5.59 7.66
C LEU A 68 -15.52 -5.59 9.11
N GLY A 69 -15.59 -4.43 9.76
CA GLY A 69 -15.98 -4.33 11.17
C GLY A 69 -14.97 -4.96 12.14
N LEU A 70 -13.70 -4.99 11.75
CA LEU A 70 -12.62 -5.60 12.56
C LEU A 70 -11.89 -4.53 13.39
N ASP A 71 -11.54 -4.89 14.63
CA ASP A 71 -10.80 -4.02 15.55
C ASP A 71 -9.28 -4.21 15.41
N VAL A 72 -8.78 -3.92 14.19
CA VAL A 72 -7.37 -4.01 13.78
C VAL A 72 -6.99 -2.86 12.83
N GLY A 73 -5.80 -2.88 12.27
CA GLY A 73 -5.36 -1.96 11.22
C GLY A 73 -4.87 -0.60 11.71
N ARG A 74 -4.80 -0.38 13.03
CA ARG A 74 -4.27 0.83 13.67
C ARG A 74 -3.47 0.49 14.91
N PHE A 75 -2.47 1.30 15.22
CA PHE A 75 -1.73 1.22 16.47
C PHE A 75 -2.40 2.09 17.55
N ARG A 76 -3.43 1.54 18.20
CA ARG A 76 -4.14 2.19 19.31
C ARG A 76 -4.20 1.28 20.52
N PRO A 77 -4.04 1.81 21.75
CA PRO A 77 -4.26 1.03 22.98
C PRO A 77 -5.64 0.38 22.97
N GLY A 78 -5.70 -0.91 23.30
CA GLY A 78 -6.94 -1.68 23.32
C GLY A 78 -7.32 -2.36 22.02
N GLN A 79 -6.71 -2.01 20.90
CA GLN A 79 -6.91 -2.73 19.63
C GLN A 79 -6.00 -3.96 19.53
N ARG A 80 -6.46 -4.97 18.79
CA ARG A 80 -5.64 -6.14 18.47
C ARG A 80 -4.50 -5.74 17.52
N LEU A 81 -3.32 -6.28 17.75
CA LEU A 81 -2.14 -5.98 16.95
C LEU A 81 -2.03 -6.95 15.76
N ASP A 82 -2.46 -6.49 14.60
CA ASP A 82 -2.12 -7.08 13.31
C ASP A 82 -1.10 -6.15 12.63
N ALA A 83 0.11 -6.65 12.40
CA ALA A 83 1.21 -5.82 11.92
C ALA A 83 2.21 -6.62 11.07
N ILE A 84 2.90 -5.92 10.21
CA ILE A 84 4.09 -6.42 9.52
C ILE A 84 5.30 -5.56 9.89
N LEU A 85 6.46 -6.21 10.03
CA LEU A 85 7.74 -5.53 10.13
C LEU A 85 8.37 -5.53 8.74
N VAL A 86 8.56 -4.32 8.20
CA VAL A 86 9.18 -4.11 6.89
C VAL A 86 10.59 -3.57 7.10
N VAL A 87 11.56 -4.27 6.56
CA VAL A 87 12.99 -3.94 6.64
C VAL A 87 13.59 -4.19 5.27
N PRO A 88 14.45 -3.31 4.72
CA PRO A 88 15.15 -3.61 3.48
C PRO A 88 15.82 -4.97 3.55
N GLY A 89 15.59 -5.82 2.55
CA GLY A 89 16.17 -7.16 2.49
C GLY A 89 17.70 -7.11 2.34
N ASP A 90 18.17 -6.16 1.56
CA ASP A 90 19.60 -5.84 1.35
C ASP A 90 19.73 -4.41 0.78
N ASP A 91 20.96 -3.99 0.45
CA ASP A 91 21.26 -2.66 -0.09
C ASP A 91 20.66 -2.41 -1.48
N THR A 92 20.17 -3.45 -2.17
CA THR A 92 19.51 -3.35 -3.48
C THR A 92 17.99 -3.23 -3.38
N SER A 93 17.43 -3.35 -2.17
CA SER A 93 16.00 -3.19 -1.94
C SER A 93 15.52 -1.81 -2.35
N ALA A 94 14.40 -1.76 -3.09
CA ALA A 94 13.78 -0.50 -3.52
C ALA A 94 13.31 0.39 -2.35
N ILE A 95 13.24 -0.15 -1.14
CA ILE A 95 12.90 0.60 0.08
C ILE A 95 14.11 0.97 0.92
N ALA A 96 15.34 0.65 0.48
CA ALA A 96 16.54 1.07 1.18
C ALA A 96 16.63 2.60 1.21
N PRO A 97 16.96 3.22 2.35
CA PRO A 97 17.11 4.67 2.43
C PRO A 97 18.32 5.13 1.60
N TRP A 98 18.19 6.27 0.95
CA TRP A 98 19.32 6.89 0.27
C TRP A 98 20.31 7.42 1.31
N PRO A 99 21.62 7.18 1.15
CA PRO A 99 22.62 7.67 2.09
C PRO A 99 22.58 9.21 2.22
N GLY A 100 22.49 9.71 3.45
CA GLY A 100 22.54 11.14 3.73
C GLY A 100 21.23 11.92 3.55
N GLU A 101 20.13 11.29 3.19
CA GLU A 101 18.81 11.95 3.13
C GLU A 101 18.07 11.86 4.47
N ASP A 102 17.68 13.02 5.00
CA ASP A 102 16.64 13.13 6.03
C ASP A 102 15.27 13.09 5.33
N GLU A 103 14.76 11.89 5.14
CA GLU A 103 13.53 11.64 4.37
C GLU A 103 12.29 11.99 5.18
N ALA A 104 11.48 12.92 4.67
CA ALA A 104 10.18 13.25 5.26
C ALA A 104 9.27 11.99 5.36
N PRO A 105 8.48 11.85 6.46
CA PRO A 105 7.63 10.66 6.69
C PRO A 105 6.70 10.31 5.53
N ALA A 106 6.17 11.31 4.84
CA ALA A 106 5.30 11.10 3.67
C ALA A 106 6.04 10.44 2.50
N ARG A 107 7.28 10.88 2.22
CA ARG A 107 8.13 10.27 1.19
C ARG A 107 8.53 8.85 1.55
N ARG A 108 8.85 8.62 2.83
CA ARG A 108 9.13 7.27 3.33
C ARG A 108 7.95 6.33 3.10
N LEU A 109 6.72 6.77 3.44
CA LEU A 109 5.51 5.99 3.20
C LEU A 109 5.31 5.72 1.71
N GLU A 110 5.48 6.73 0.86
CA GLU A 110 5.37 6.58 -0.59
C GLU A 110 6.39 5.56 -1.13
N ARG A 111 7.64 5.64 -0.71
CA ARG A 111 8.69 4.66 -1.04
C ARG A 111 8.32 3.24 -0.57
N LEU A 112 7.79 3.10 0.64
CA LEU A 112 7.32 1.81 1.15
C LEU A 112 6.16 1.26 0.32
N VAL A 113 5.15 2.08 0.00
CA VAL A 113 4.00 1.64 -0.82
C VAL A 113 4.46 1.19 -2.20
N HIS A 114 5.36 1.94 -2.83
CA HIS A 114 5.83 1.61 -4.18
C HIS A 114 6.88 0.51 -4.23
N GLY A 115 7.77 0.41 -3.24
CA GLY A 115 8.97 -0.40 -3.28
C GLY A 115 8.92 -1.72 -2.52
N THR A 116 8.06 -1.85 -1.49
CA THR A 116 8.06 -3.06 -0.65
C THR A 116 7.77 -4.31 -1.46
N SER A 117 8.66 -5.27 -1.33
CA SER A 117 8.53 -6.63 -1.86
C SER A 117 8.33 -7.64 -0.72
N ARG A 118 8.09 -8.91 -1.07
CA ARG A 118 8.02 -9.96 -0.05
C ARG A 118 9.35 -10.16 0.69
N ALA A 119 10.47 -9.92 0.04
CA ALA A 119 11.80 -10.03 0.64
C ALA A 119 12.04 -9.01 1.77
N ASP A 120 11.33 -7.89 1.73
CA ASP A 120 11.43 -6.83 2.72
C ASP A 120 10.52 -7.07 3.95
N ILE A 121 9.65 -8.08 3.93
CA ILE A 121 8.79 -8.43 5.07
C ILE A 121 9.55 -9.35 6.01
N ALA A 122 10.07 -8.78 7.09
CA ALA A 122 10.86 -9.51 8.08
C ALA A 122 9.97 -10.35 9.01
N ASP A 123 8.88 -9.78 9.53
CA ASP A 123 7.97 -10.46 10.46
C ASP A 123 6.51 -10.11 10.15
N VAL A 124 5.61 -11.04 10.49
CA VAL A 124 4.17 -10.86 10.43
C VAL A 124 3.56 -11.22 11.78
N PHE A 125 2.72 -10.35 12.30
CA PHE A 125 2.00 -10.52 13.56
C PHE A 125 0.49 -10.52 13.28
N VAL A 126 -0.22 -11.44 13.92
CA VAL A 126 -1.67 -11.51 13.97
C VAL A 126 -2.09 -11.66 15.41
N ASP A 127 -2.96 -10.77 15.86
CA ASP A 127 -3.42 -10.71 17.27
C ASP A 127 -2.25 -10.69 18.27
N GLY A 128 -1.19 -9.92 17.95
CA GLY A 128 0.03 -9.82 18.74
C GLY A 128 0.97 -11.03 18.66
N ARG A 129 0.59 -12.09 17.98
CA ARG A 129 1.41 -13.31 17.83
C ARG A 129 2.17 -13.30 16.53
N ARG A 130 3.48 -13.55 16.58
CA ARG A 130 4.30 -13.73 15.38
C ARG A 130 3.89 -15.02 14.65
N VAL A 131 3.37 -14.88 13.42
CA VAL A 131 2.88 -16.00 12.60
C VAL A 131 3.79 -16.33 11.43
N SER A 132 4.63 -15.40 11.00
CA SER A 132 5.64 -15.59 9.97
C SER A 132 6.83 -14.67 10.22
N GLY A 133 8.02 -15.09 9.76
CA GLY A 133 9.27 -14.32 9.84
C GLY A 133 10.48 -15.22 9.59
N ALA A 134 11.61 -14.59 9.30
CA ALA A 134 12.87 -15.34 9.17
C ALA A 134 13.21 -16.03 10.50
N ARG A 135 13.53 -17.32 10.44
CA ARG A 135 14.21 -17.99 11.57
C ARG A 135 15.62 -17.40 11.63
N ARG A 136 15.89 -16.63 12.66
CA ARG A 136 17.26 -16.23 13.01
C ARG A 136 18.00 -17.38 13.64
#